data_bc7c3c386c020d416950a9f720d983d6
#
_entry.id   bc7c3c386c020d416950a9f720d983d6
#
_cell.length_a   1.000
_cell.length_b   1.000
_cell.length_c   1.000
_cell.angle_alpha   90.00
_cell.angle_beta   90.00
_cell.angle_gamma   90.00
#
_symmetry.space_group_name_H-M   'P 1'
#
loop_
_entity.id
_entity.type
_entity.pdbx_description
1 polymer ?
#
loop_
_entity_poly.entity_id
_entity_poly.type
_entity_poly.pdbx_seq_one_letter_code
_entity_poly.pdbx_strand_id
1 'polypeptide(L)'
;MMKGERYGSCKWITAHSGCEGKPDNSEAHIRAAAASGADVMEVDIRRVQGKLLLTHNEPEDPESCVPLRECFRLVKELSGQMRINCDLKHEGLEQDVLALAEEENMQGRIIFTGTVEPELLKTMPEWVMVSMNVENLLPGVYERAEARGELRMTEEEENLLLEKARQYGITSLNMNYRFFHKGLWQKMTDAGIAFSLWTANDQETIRSLLAYNLENLTTRMPVFACRVREELERSPVK
;
A
#
# COMPACT_ATOMS: atom_id res chain seq x y z
N MET A 1 -25.69 -16.44 -5.05
CA MET A 1 -24.39 -16.36 -4.38
C MET A 1 -23.50 -17.44 -4.94
N MET A 2 -22.57 -17.11 -5.84
CA MET A 2 -21.52 -18.06 -6.21
C MET A 2 -20.64 -18.26 -4.96
N LYS A 3 -20.46 -19.53 -4.54
CA LYS A 3 -19.47 -19.89 -3.53
C LYS A 3 -18.11 -19.66 -4.17
N GLY A 4 -17.53 -18.48 -3.93
CA GLY A 4 -16.19 -18.12 -4.43
C GLY A 4 -15.15 -19.06 -3.83
N GLU A 5 -14.22 -19.49 -4.67
CA GLU A 5 -13.02 -20.18 -4.20
C GLU A 5 -12.25 -19.22 -3.31
N ARG A 6 -11.78 -19.70 -2.17
CA ARG A 6 -10.91 -18.96 -1.25
C ARG A 6 -9.49 -19.47 -1.42
N TYR A 7 -8.55 -18.57 -1.68
CA TYR A 7 -7.14 -18.88 -1.94
C TYR A 7 -6.21 -18.56 -0.74
N GLY A 8 -6.77 -18.03 0.35
CA GLY A 8 -6.00 -17.66 1.54
C GLY A 8 -6.69 -16.58 2.36
N SER A 9 -5.90 -15.76 3.05
CA SER A 9 -6.36 -14.57 3.77
C SER A 9 -5.46 -13.38 3.47
N CYS A 10 -6.04 -12.18 3.43
CA CYS A 10 -5.28 -10.94 3.34
C CYS A 10 -4.64 -10.62 4.70
N LYS A 11 -3.32 -10.40 4.70
CA LYS A 11 -2.57 -10.17 5.94
C LYS A 11 -2.92 -8.82 6.56
N TRP A 12 -2.96 -7.75 5.74
CA TRP A 12 -3.23 -6.39 6.20
C TRP A 12 -4.33 -5.70 5.41
N ILE A 13 -5.09 -4.87 6.13
CA ILE A 13 -5.99 -3.87 5.57
C ILE A 13 -5.36 -2.52 5.78
N THR A 14 -5.17 -1.76 4.70
CA THR A 14 -4.70 -0.38 4.73
C THR A 14 -5.85 0.59 4.56
N ALA A 15 -6.01 1.49 5.52
CA ALA A 15 -6.88 2.66 5.41
C ALA A 15 -6.21 3.70 4.50
N HIS A 16 -6.69 3.83 3.26
CA HIS A 16 -6.22 4.83 2.30
C HIS A 16 -6.53 6.25 2.77
N SER A 17 -5.69 7.20 2.40
CA SER A 17 -5.92 8.62 2.63
C SER A 17 -7.36 9.00 2.27
N GLY A 18 -8.04 9.73 3.17
CA GLY A 18 -9.46 10.07 3.03
C GLY A 18 -10.45 8.95 3.38
N CYS A 19 -10.02 7.89 4.09
CA CYS A 19 -10.90 6.80 4.49
C CYS A 19 -12.10 7.29 5.31
N GLU A 20 -13.20 6.54 5.22
CA GLU A 20 -14.47 6.84 5.92
C GLU A 20 -14.98 8.28 5.65
N GLY A 21 -14.71 8.80 4.44
CA GLY A 21 -15.18 10.12 3.99
C GLY A 21 -14.49 11.31 4.66
N LYS A 22 -13.31 11.13 5.24
CA LYS A 22 -12.52 12.23 5.80
C LYS A 22 -11.71 12.93 4.70
N PRO A 23 -11.26 14.17 4.92
CA PRO A 23 -10.33 14.82 4.00
C PRO A 23 -9.02 14.03 3.90
N ASP A 24 -8.46 13.96 2.68
CA ASP A 24 -7.19 13.28 2.43
C ASP A 24 -6.06 13.92 3.26
N ASN A 25 -5.10 13.11 3.72
CA ASN A 25 -3.88 13.54 4.41
C ASN A 25 -4.11 14.48 5.61
N SER A 26 -5.26 14.38 6.27
CA SER A 26 -5.68 15.23 7.38
C SER A 26 -5.59 14.52 8.73
N GLU A 27 -5.57 15.29 9.81
CA GLU A 27 -5.70 14.74 11.18
C GLU A 27 -7.00 13.93 11.35
N ALA A 28 -8.09 14.35 10.70
CA ALA A 28 -9.36 13.64 10.72
C ALA A 28 -9.25 12.25 10.07
N HIS A 29 -8.47 12.14 8.97
CA HIS A 29 -8.14 10.83 8.36
C HIS A 29 -7.34 9.96 9.33
N ILE A 30 -6.28 10.49 9.96
CA ILE A 30 -5.43 9.74 10.90
C ILE A 30 -6.28 9.15 12.03
N ARG A 31 -7.17 9.95 12.62
CA ARG A 31 -8.08 9.50 13.69
C ARG A 31 -9.08 8.45 13.20
N ALA A 32 -9.64 8.62 12.00
CA ALA A 32 -10.57 7.66 11.43
C ALA A 32 -9.87 6.33 11.10
N ALA A 33 -8.68 6.35 10.52
CA ALA A 33 -7.88 5.17 10.27
C ALA A 33 -7.56 4.41 11.56
N ALA A 34 -7.11 5.10 12.61
CA ALA A 34 -6.82 4.49 13.90
C ALA A 34 -8.06 3.85 14.57
N ALA A 35 -9.25 4.40 14.34
CA ALA A 35 -10.51 3.88 14.89
C ALA A 35 -11.16 2.78 14.03
N SER A 36 -10.70 2.56 12.79
CA SER A 36 -11.35 1.67 11.82
C SER A 36 -11.09 0.19 12.03
N GLY A 37 -10.07 -0.18 12.82
CA GLY A 37 -9.58 -1.55 12.95
C GLY A 37 -8.60 -1.96 11.85
N ALA A 38 -8.20 -1.04 10.95
CA ALA A 38 -7.17 -1.30 9.95
C ALA A 38 -5.80 -1.53 10.59
N ASP A 39 -4.99 -2.36 9.96
CA ASP A 39 -3.63 -2.70 10.40
C ASP A 39 -2.63 -1.62 10.03
N VAL A 40 -2.90 -0.94 8.92
CA VAL A 40 -2.03 0.06 8.29
C VAL A 40 -2.86 1.30 7.94
N MET A 41 -2.26 2.47 8.08
CA MET A 41 -2.76 3.73 7.52
C MET A 41 -1.82 4.17 6.41
N GLU A 42 -2.36 4.62 5.30
CA GLU A 42 -1.57 5.20 4.21
C GLU A 42 -1.67 6.71 4.23
N VAL A 43 -0.55 7.39 3.95
CA VAL A 43 -0.41 8.82 3.80
C VAL A 43 0.57 9.15 2.68
N ASP A 44 0.24 10.20 1.92
CA ASP A 44 1.09 10.70 0.84
C ASP A 44 2.18 11.62 1.39
N ILE A 45 3.44 11.38 1.04
CA ILE A 45 4.58 12.15 1.57
C ILE A 45 5.25 12.97 0.47
N ARG A 46 5.40 14.27 0.73
CA ARG A 46 6.23 15.19 -0.05
C ARG A 46 7.20 15.97 0.83
N ARG A 47 8.35 16.34 0.25
CA ARG A 47 9.23 17.37 0.82
C ARG A 47 8.88 18.71 0.20
N VAL A 48 8.33 19.60 1.02
CA VAL A 48 7.96 20.95 0.62
C VAL A 48 8.69 21.93 1.54
N GLN A 49 9.47 22.85 0.98
CA GLN A 49 10.27 23.83 1.73
C GLN A 49 11.14 23.19 2.83
N GLY A 50 11.70 21.99 2.56
CA GLY A 50 12.54 21.25 3.51
C GLY A 50 11.79 20.50 4.61
N LYS A 51 10.45 20.55 4.64
CA LYS A 51 9.61 19.81 5.60
C LYS A 51 8.99 18.59 4.92
N LEU A 52 8.87 17.46 5.63
CA LEU A 52 8.07 16.31 5.20
C LEU A 52 6.63 16.54 5.59
N LEU A 53 5.76 16.71 4.59
CA LEU A 53 4.36 17.03 4.74
C LEU A 53 3.46 15.94 4.15
N LEU A 54 2.27 15.78 4.72
CA LEU A 54 1.24 14.89 4.21
C LEU A 54 0.45 15.63 3.11
N THR A 55 0.73 15.29 1.86
CA THR A 55 0.02 15.87 0.71
C THR A 55 0.27 15.07 -0.57
N HIS A 56 -0.79 14.87 -1.37
CA HIS A 56 -0.67 14.16 -2.65
C HIS A 56 -0.01 15.01 -3.74
N ASN A 57 -0.41 16.28 -3.85
CA ASN A 57 0.11 17.25 -4.82
C ASN A 57 0.95 18.32 -4.12
N GLU A 58 1.67 19.12 -4.89
CA GLU A 58 2.32 20.32 -4.35
C GLU A 58 1.23 21.23 -3.75
N PRO A 59 1.30 21.57 -2.45
CA PRO A 59 0.25 22.34 -1.80
C PRO A 59 0.38 23.84 -2.10
N GLU A 60 -0.75 24.52 -2.27
CA GLU A 60 -0.78 25.99 -2.39
C GLU A 60 -0.41 26.65 -1.05
N ASP A 61 -0.81 26.07 0.07
CA ASP A 61 -0.47 26.50 1.43
C ASP A 61 0.17 25.35 2.23
N PRO A 62 1.51 25.30 2.30
CA PRO A 62 2.22 24.27 3.06
C PRO A 62 1.91 24.24 4.56
N GLU A 63 1.54 25.38 5.15
CA GLU A 63 1.25 25.45 6.59
C GLU A 63 -0.12 24.82 6.93
N SER A 64 -0.97 24.59 5.95
CA SER A 64 -2.23 23.85 6.13
C SER A 64 -2.06 22.32 6.14
N CYS A 65 -0.89 21.82 5.70
CA CYS A 65 -0.59 20.40 5.63
C CYS A 65 -0.11 19.85 6.98
N VAL A 66 -0.49 18.62 7.30
CA VAL A 66 0.01 17.93 8.50
C VAL A 66 1.48 17.53 8.29
N PRO A 67 2.41 17.93 9.18
CA PRO A 67 3.77 17.42 9.14
C PRO A 67 3.83 15.93 9.45
N LEU A 68 4.71 15.18 8.76
CA LEU A 68 4.88 13.74 9.00
C LEU A 68 5.27 13.44 10.47
N ARG A 69 6.04 14.31 11.11
CA ARG A 69 6.38 14.18 12.54
C ARG A 69 5.14 14.18 13.42
N GLU A 70 4.19 15.07 13.16
CA GLU A 70 2.93 15.15 13.91
C GLU A 70 2.06 13.93 13.64
N CYS A 71 2.02 13.46 12.39
CA CYS A 71 1.35 12.20 12.05
C CYS A 71 1.91 11.02 12.87
N PHE A 72 3.23 10.86 12.95
CA PHE A 72 3.86 9.80 13.73
C PHE A 72 3.50 9.87 15.22
N ARG A 73 3.52 11.07 15.80
CA ARG A 73 3.15 11.29 17.20
C ARG A 73 1.68 10.94 17.46
N LEU A 74 0.79 11.44 16.61
CA LEU A 74 -0.64 11.18 16.74
C LEU A 74 -0.96 9.69 16.60
N VAL A 75 -0.34 8.98 15.65
CA VAL A 75 -0.54 7.53 15.51
C VAL A 75 -0.04 6.77 16.73
N LYS A 76 1.08 7.16 17.34
CA LYS A 76 1.56 6.54 18.58
C LYS A 76 0.59 6.71 19.73
N GLU A 77 -0.03 7.88 19.84
CA GLU A 77 -1.04 8.17 20.87
C GLU A 77 -2.33 7.37 20.67
N LEU A 78 -2.79 7.24 19.41
CA LEU A 78 -4.06 6.59 19.06
C LEU A 78 -3.96 5.07 18.99
N SER A 79 -2.82 4.53 18.55
CA SER A 79 -2.62 3.09 18.34
C SER A 79 -1.18 2.68 18.51
N GLY A 80 -0.93 1.77 19.47
CA GLY A 80 0.39 1.18 19.68
C GLY A 80 0.85 0.22 18.58
N GLN A 81 -0.04 -0.25 17.71
CA GLN A 81 0.22 -1.33 16.75
C GLN A 81 0.12 -0.91 15.28
N MET A 82 -0.62 0.15 14.97
CA MET A 82 -0.86 0.58 13.59
C MET A 82 0.44 0.94 12.88
N ARG A 83 0.64 0.36 11.69
CA ARG A 83 1.72 0.73 10.77
C ARG A 83 1.33 1.93 9.93
N ILE A 84 2.33 2.57 9.35
CA ILE A 84 2.12 3.69 8.42
C ILE A 84 2.76 3.32 7.08
N ASN A 85 1.95 3.29 6.04
CA ASN A 85 2.41 3.26 4.67
C ASN A 85 2.67 4.70 4.22
N CYS A 86 3.94 5.06 4.11
CA CYS A 86 4.40 6.31 3.54
C CYS A 86 4.48 6.15 2.02
N ASP A 87 3.47 6.68 1.31
CA ASP A 87 3.45 6.68 -0.15
C ASP A 87 4.27 7.86 -0.67
N LEU A 88 5.49 7.58 -1.13
CA LEU A 88 6.48 8.59 -1.52
C LEU A 88 6.12 9.19 -2.88
N LYS A 89 5.89 10.51 -2.93
CA LYS A 89 5.40 11.20 -4.13
C LYS A 89 6.51 11.74 -5.05
N HIS A 90 7.75 11.60 -4.66
CA HIS A 90 8.93 11.87 -5.51
C HIS A 90 10.16 11.12 -4.95
N GLU A 91 11.20 11.03 -5.76
CA GLU A 91 12.47 10.39 -5.44
C GLU A 91 13.21 11.07 -4.28
N GLY A 92 14.04 10.30 -3.57
CA GLY A 92 14.98 10.79 -2.56
C GLY A 92 14.32 11.18 -1.23
N LEU A 93 13.14 10.64 -0.89
CA LEU A 93 12.49 10.87 0.40
C LEU A 93 12.85 9.81 1.45
N GLU A 94 13.31 8.64 1.01
CA GLU A 94 13.47 7.45 1.84
C GLU A 94 14.30 7.74 3.09
N GLN A 95 15.48 8.33 2.90
CA GLN A 95 16.42 8.58 4.00
C GLN A 95 15.86 9.58 5.04
N ASP A 96 15.17 10.63 4.59
CA ASP A 96 14.56 11.62 5.49
C ASP A 96 13.42 11.01 6.31
N VAL A 97 12.59 10.16 5.67
CA VAL A 97 11.51 9.45 6.37
C VAL A 97 12.07 8.43 7.36
N LEU A 98 13.12 7.69 6.98
CA LEU A 98 13.80 6.75 7.88
C LEU A 98 14.42 7.45 9.09
N ALA A 99 15.16 8.56 8.88
CA ALA A 99 15.74 9.34 9.96
C ALA A 99 14.66 9.88 10.92
N LEU A 100 13.56 10.39 10.37
CA LEU A 100 12.44 10.85 11.18
C LEU A 100 11.76 9.70 11.95
N ALA A 101 11.64 8.52 11.33
CA ALA A 101 11.08 7.35 11.99
C ALA A 101 11.96 6.87 13.16
N GLU A 102 13.27 6.95 13.03
CA GLU A 102 14.20 6.66 14.13
C GLU A 102 14.06 7.68 15.27
N GLU A 103 14.06 8.97 14.95
CA GLU A 103 13.86 10.05 15.95
C GLU A 103 12.55 9.90 16.74
N GLU A 104 11.48 9.51 16.05
CA GLU A 104 10.14 9.35 16.65
C GLU A 104 9.88 7.93 17.18
N ASN A 105 10.85 7.02 17.17
CA ASN A 105 10.71 5.63 17.62
C ASN A 105 9.58 4.87 16.89
N MET A 106 9.56 4.99 15.56
CA MET A 106 8.60 4.34 14.67
C MET A 106 9.19 3.15 13.89
N GLN A 107 10.41 2.71 14.23
CA GLN A 107 11.04 1.54 13.59
C GLN A 107 10.13 0.32 13.65
N GLY A 108 10.08 -0.44 12.55
CA GLY A 108 9.22 -1.61 12.40
C GLY A 108 7.73 -1.30 12.14
N ARG A 109 7.37 -0.01 12.07
CA ARG A 109 6.00 0.44 11.77
C ARG A 109 5.88 1.15 10.43
N ILE A 110 6.98 1.29 9.68
CA ILE A 110 7.03 2.00 8.40
C ILE A 110 6.98 1.01 7.25
N ILE A 111 6.13 1.33 6.28
CA ILE A 111 6.04 0.68 4.97
C ILE A 111 6.26 1.77 3.93
N PHE A 112 6.98 1.46 2.87
CA PHE A 112 7.12 2.35 1.71
C PHE A 112 6.36 1.81 0.50
N THR A 113 5.66 2.73 -0.16
CA THR A 113 5.10 2.62 -1.51
C THR A 113 5.39 3.90 -2.30
N GLY A 114 4.82 4.04 -3.49
CA GLY A 114 5.02 5.22 -4.34
C GLY A 114 6.35 5.16 -5.07
N THR A 115 7.04 6.31 -5.15
CA THR A 115 8.30 6.46 -5.88
C THR A 115 9.48 5.98 -5.02
N VAL A 116 9.68 4.65 -4.99
CA VAL A 116 10.82 4.01 -4.31
C VAL A 116 11.81 3.52 -5.35
N GLU A 117 13.10 3.86 -5.19
CA GLU A 117 14.16 3.38 -6.07
C GLU A 117 14.50 1.91 -5.76
N PRO A 118 14.38 0.96 -6.72
CA PRO A 118 14.65 -0.46 -6.47
C PRO A 118 16.06 -0.76 -5.98
N GLU A 119 17.04 0.04 -6.39
CA GLU A 119 18.44 -0.09 -6.01
C GLU A 119 18.67 0.14 -4.51
N LEU A 120 17.85 0.97 -3.88
CA LEU A 120 17.97 1.30 -2.46
C LEU A 120 17.55 0.15 -1.54
N LEU A 121 16.77 -0.84 -2.03
CA LEU A 121 16.30 -1.97 -1.21
C LEU A 121 17.44 -2.70 -0.48
N LYS A 122 18.62 -2.79 -1.11
CA LYS A 122 19.78 -3.48 -0.53
C LYS A 122 20.42 -2.72 0.63
N THR A 123 20.12 -1.44 0.77
CA THR A 123 20.72 -0.54 1.79
C THR A 123 19.71 -0.09 2.82
N MET A 124 18.43 -0.44 2.64
CA MET A 124 17.38 -0.12 3.60
C MET A 124 17.55 -0.93 4.89
N PRO A 125 17.23 -0.35 6.05
CA PRO A 125 17.21 -1.08 7.31
C PRO A 125 16.21 -2.25 7.28
N GLU A 126 16.53 -3.37 7.91
CA GLU A 126 15.66 -4.56 7.96
C GLU A 126 14.30 -4.31 8.62
N TRP A 127 14.17 -3.25 9.41
CA TRP A 127 12.92 -2.89 10.08
C TRP A 127 11.92 -2.15 9.19
N VAL A 128 12.33 -1.65 8.01
CA VAL A 128 11.40 -1.04 7.04
C VAL A 128 10.89 -2.09 6.06
N MET A 129 9.63 -1.99 5.71
CA MET A 129 9.03 -2.82 4.66
C MET A 129 8.86 -1.99 3.41
N VAL A 130 9.04 -2.62 2.26
CA VAL A 130 8.77 -1.99 0.96
C VAL A 130 7.81 -2.87 0.17
N SER A 131 6.70 -2.29 -0.24
CA SER A 131 5.83 -2.88 -1.25
C SER A 131 6.05 -2.10 -2.55
N MET A 132 6.82 -2.70 -3.47
CA MET A 132 7.34 -2.02 -4.65
C MET A 132 6.24 -1.76 -5.69
N ASN A 133 6.04 -0.50 -6.06
CA ASN A 133 5.11 -0.17 -7.13
C ASN A 133 5.55 -0.82 -8.45
N VAL A 134 4.61 -1.47 -9.13
CA VAL A 134 4.87 -2.13 -10.42
C VAL A 134 5.42 -1.15 -11.44
N GLU A 135 4.97 0.11 -11.41
CA GLU A 135 5.42 1.18 -12.32
C GLU A 135 6.89 1.55 -12.13
N ASN A 136 7.46 1.37 -10.93
CA ASN A 136 8.89 1.60 -10.70
C ASN A 136 9.77 0.56 -11.42
N LEU A 137 9.22 -0.64 -11.64
CA LEU A 137 9.89 -1.71 -12.36
C LEU A 137 9.59 -1.69 -13.86
N LEU A 138 8.36 -1.35 -14.23
CA LEU A 138 7.85 -1.31 -15.60
C LEU A 138 7.17 0.03 -15.88
N PRO A 139 7.92 1.13 -16.07
CA PRO A 139 7.35 2.44 -16.33
C PRO A 139 6.34 2.43 -17.49
N GLY A 140 5.18 3.06 -17.29
CA GLY A 140 4.13 3.15 -18.31
C GLY A 140 3.38 1.84 -18.59
N VAL A 141 3.47 0.82 -17.74
CA VAL A 141 2.84 -0.49 -17.99
C VAL A 141 1.32 -0.40 -18.03
N TYR A 142 0.71 0.42 -17.18
CA TYR A 142 -0.74 0.58 -17.13
C TYR A 142 -1.24 1.36 -18.36
N GLU A 143 -0.57 2.43 -18.73
CA GLU A 143 -0.90 3.22 -19.93
C GLU A 143 -0.79 2.39 -21.20
N ARG A 144 0.22 1.53 -21.30
CA ARG A 144 0.35 0.61 -22.46
C ARG A 144 -0.77 -0.42 -22.50
N ALA A 145 -1.18 -0.97 -21.35
CA ALA A 145 -2.29 -1.91 -21.28
C ALA A 145 -3.62 -1.24 -21.64
N GLU A 146 -3.88 -0.05 -21.10
CA GLU A 146 -5.08 0.73 -21.41
C GLU A 146 -5.13 1.17 -22.89
N ALA A 147 -3.99 1.52 -23.48
CA ALA A 147 -3.89 1.84 -24.91
C ALA A 147 -4.20 0.62 -25.82
N ARG A 148 -4.01 -0.60 -25.33
CA ARG A 148 -4.45 -1.84 -25.99
C ARG A 148 -5.92 -2.17 -25.76
N GLY A 149 -6.62 -1.40 -24.91
CA GLY A 149 -7.99 -1.69 -24.48
C GLY A 149 -8.09 -2.84 -23.49
N GLU A 150 -7.01 -3.14 -22.78
CA GLU A 150 -6.89 -4.26 -21.83
C GLU A 150 -6.61 -3.74 -20.41
N LEU A 151 -7.09 -4.48 -19.42
CA LEU A 151 -6.70 -4.30 -18.01
C LEU A 151 -5.79 -5.44 -17.58
N ARG A 152 -4.79 -5.74 -18.43
CA ARG A 152 -3.81 -6.81 -18.19
C ARG A 152 -2.46 -6.45 -18.81
N MET A 153 -1.42 -6.85 -18.13
CA MET A 153 -0.07 -6.91 -18.72
C MET A 153 -0.02 -8.03 -19.77
N THR A 154 0.86 -7.88 -20.74
CA THR A 154 1.19 -9.00 -21.65
C THR A 154 1.99 -10.05 -20.90
N GLU A 155 2.09 -11.26 -21.45
CA GLU A 155 2.91 -12.33 -20.85
C GLU A 155 4.38 -11.92 -20.75
N GLU A 156 4.89 -11.19 -21.75
CA GLU A 156 6.25 -10.64 -21.75
C GLU A 156 6.45 -9.61 -20.63
N GLU A 157 5.47 -8.72 -20.41
CA GLU A 157 5.50 -7.73 -19.32
C GLU A 157 5.46 -8.43 -17.95
N GLU A 158 4.64 -9.46 -17.76
CA GLU A 158 4.60 -10.25 -16.53
C GLU A 158 5.92 -10.99 -16.26
N ASN A 159 6.54 -11.57 -17.31
CA ASN A 159 7.81 -12.26 -17.19
C ASN A 159 8.94 -11.28 -16.84
N LEU A 160 8.96 -10.10 -17.48
CA LEU A 160 9.90 -9.04 -17.17
C LEU A 160 9.72 -8.50 -15.73
N LEU A 161 8.46 -8.35 -15.27
CA LEU A 161 8.17 -7.97 -13.89
C LEU A 161 8.76 -8.98 -12.89
N LEU A 162 8.56 -10.27 -13.15
CA LEU A 162 9.11 -11.35 -12.33
C LEU A 162 10.64 -11.34 -12.33
N GLU A 163 11.27 -11.15 -13.49
CA GLU A 163 12.74 -11.06 -13.62
C GLU A 163 13.29 -9.90 -12.78
N LYS A 164 12.71 -8.71 -12.93
CA LYS A 164 13.12 -7.52 -12.16
C LYS A 164 12.88 -7.68 -10.67
N ALA A 165 11.74 -8.24 -10.27
CA ALA A 165 11.47 -8.50 -8.87
C ALA A 165 12.54 -9.43 -8.23
N ARG A 166 12.95 -10.47 -8.94
CA ARG A 166 14.05 -11.35 -8.52
C ARG A 166 15.41 -10.65 -8.49
N GLN A 167 15.70 -9.83 -9.50
CA GLN A 167 16.96 -9.07 -9.59
C GLN A 167 17.17 -8.15 -8.39
N TYR A 168 16.10 -7.49 -7.93
CA TYR A 168 16.14 -6.56 -6.80
C TYR A 168 15.79 -7.20 -5.46
N GLY A 169 15.44 -8.48 -5.41
CA GLY A 169 15.05 -9.18 -4.18
C GLY A 169 13.70 -8.72 -3.62
N ILE A 170 12.79 -8.30 -4.50
CA ILE A 170 11.46 -7.81 -4.13
C ILE A 170 10.57 -8.97 -3.71
N THR A 171 9.95 -8.86 -2.54
CA THR A 171 9.05 -9.86 -1.97
C THR A 171 7.59 -9.41 -1.94
N SER A 172 7.33 -8.12 -2.20
CA SER A 172 5.98 -7.54 -2.24
C SER A 172 5.85 -6.54 -3.39
N LEU A 173 4.83 -6.68 -4.22
CA LEU A 173 4.49 -5.80 -5.33
C LEU A 173 3.24 -4.97 -4.97
N ASN A 174 3.31 -3.65 -5.11
CA ASN A 174 2.18 -2.74 -4.97
C ASN A 174 1.57 -2.45 -6.34
N MET A 175 0.29 -2.76 -6.52
CA MET A 175 -0.34 -2.80 -7.83
C MET A 175 -1.77 -2.28 -7.82
N ASN A 176 -2.14 -1.54 -8.89
CA ASN A 176 -3.53 -1.21 -9.13
C ASN A 176 -4.36 -2.50 -9.33
N TYR A 177 -5.36 -2.72 -8.47
CA TYR A 177 -6.17 -3.94 -8.47
C TYR A 177 -6.86 -4.24 -9.80
N ARG A 178 -7.11 -3.22 -10.63
CA ARG A 178 -7.75 -3.39 -11.94
C ARG A 178 -6.93 -4.26 -12.90
N PHE A 179 -5.62 -4.32 -12.71
CA PHE A 179 -4.70 -5.14 -13.50
C PHE A 179 -4.40 -6.50 -12.86
N PHE A 180 -4.94 -6.73 -11.66
CA PHE A 180 -4.77 -7.98 -10.94
C PHE A 180 -5.67 -9.08 -11.48
N HIS A 181 -5.12 -10.27 -11.68
CA HIS A 181 -5.89 -11.45 -12.07
C HIS A 181 -5.24 -12.73 -11.52
N LYS A 182 -6.05 -13.82 -11.45
CA LYS A 182 -5.64 -15.09 -10.86
C LYS A 182 -4.33 -15.66 -11.44
N GLY A 183 -4.13 -15.56 -12.76
CA GLY A 183 -2.91 -16.08 -13.41
C GLY A 183 -1.64 -15.35 -12.97
N LEU A 184 -1.69 -14.02 -12.91
CA LEU A 184 -0.58 -13.20 -12.41
C LEU A 184 -0.32 -13.46 -10.92
N TRP A 185 -1.39 -13.52 -10.12
CA TRP A 185 -1.27 -13.85 -8.69
C TRP A 185 -0.57 -15.18 -8.49
N GLN A 186 -0.97 -16.24 -9.19
CA GLN A 186 -0.35 -17.57 -9.07
C GLN A 186 1.12 -17.53 -9.47
N LYS A 187 1.46 -16.93 -10.63
CA LYS A 187 2.83 -16.79 -11.12
C LYS A 187 3.76 -16.13 -10.10
N MET A 188 3.32 -15.03 -9.49
CA MET A 188 4.13 -14.28 -8.51
C MET A 188 4.20 -15.00 -7.16
N THR A 189 3.08 -15.57 -6.70
CA THR A 189 3.03 -16.32 -5.43
C THR A 189 3.92 -17.57 -5.49
N ASP A 190 3.94 -18.30 -6.61
CA ASP A 190 4.84 -19.45 -6.81
C ASP A 190 6.32 -19.04 -6.78
N ALA A 191 6.61 -17.78 -7.06
CA ALA A 191 7.95 -17.20 -6.93
C ALA A 191 8.24 -16.59 -5.54
N GLY A 192 7.32 -16.68 -4.58
CA GLY A 192 7.46 -16.11 -3.24
C GLY A 192 7.20 -14.59 -3.17
N ILE A 193 6.53 -14.02 -4.17
CA ILE A 193 6.22 -12.59 -4.25
C ILE A 193 4.74 -12.39 -3.90
N ALA A 194 4.46 -11.58 -2.89
CA ALA A 194 3.12 -11.23 -2.46
C ALA A 194 2.60 -9.96 -3.16
N PHE A 195 1.29 -9.70 -3.05
CA PHE A 195 0.67 -8.50 -3.58
C PHE A 195 0.09 -7.60 -2.49
N SER A 196 0.36 -6.30 -2.62
CA SER A 196 -0.37 -5.19 -2.04
C SER A 196 -1.21 -4.55 -3.15
N LEU A 197 -2.52 -4.51 -2.98
CA LEU A 197 -3.43 -4.01 -4.02
C LEU A 197 -4.10 -2.70 -3.59
N TRP A 198 -4.19 -1.72 -4.51
CA TRP A 198 -4.81 -0.42 -4.32
C TRP A 198 -5.66 0.02 -5.51
N THR A 199 -6.63 0.89 -5.37
CA THR A 199 -7.43 1.19 -4.20
C THR A 199 -8.84 0.68 -4.45
N ALA A 200 -9.26 -0.36 -3.74
CA ALA A 200 -10.58 -0.96 -3.91
C ALA A 200 -11.60 -0.26 -2.99
N ASN A 201 -12.59 0.40 -3.57
CA ASN A 201 -13.52 1.24 -2.83
C ASN A 201 -15.01 0.84 -2.99
N ASP A 202 -15.28 -0.35 -3.52
CA ASP A 202 -16.62 -0.92 -3.57
C ASP A 202 -16.66 -2.29 -2.88
N GLN A 203 -17.82 -2.63 -2.35
CA GLN A 203 -17.99 -3.82 -1.50
C GLN A 203 -17.76 -5.14 -2.23
N GLU A 204 -18.12 -5.22 -3.52
CA GLU A 204 -17.99 -6.43 -4.32
C GLU A 204 -16.52 -6.71 -4.63
N THR A 205 -15.79 -5.69 -5.07
CA THR A 205 -14.35 -5.75 -5.33
C THR A 205 -13.58 -6.12 -4.05
N ILE A 206 -13.86 -5.44 -2.92
CA ILE A 206 -13.21 -5.75 -1.63
C ILE A 206 -13.42 -7.22 -1.26
N ARG A 207 -14.66 -7.75 -1.32
CA ARG A 207 -14.94 -9.17 -1.02
C ARG A 207 -14.20 -10.12 -1.95
N SER A 208 -14.16 -9.81 -3.23
CA SER A 208 -13.48 -10.62 -4.25
C SER A 208 -11.97 -10.69 -4.00
N LEU A 209 -11.33 -9.55 -3.72
CA LEU A 209 -9.89 -9.46 -3.51
C LEU A 209 -9.47 -10.11 -2.17
N LEU A 210 -10.25 -9.95 -1.11
CA LEU A 210 -9.98 -10.56 0.20
C LEU A 210 -10.07 -12.10 0.19
N ALA A 211 -10.57 -12.72 -0.88
CA ALA A 211 -10.53 -14.16 -1.06
C ALA A 211 -9.14 -14.69 -1.45
N TYR A 212 -8.23 -13.81 -1.88
CA TYR A 212 -6.85 -14.15 -2.23
C TYR A 212 -5.91 -14.03 -1.01
N ASN A 213 -4.79 -14.75 -1.06
CA ASN A 213 -3.68 -14.56 -0.12
C ASN A 213 -2.89 -13.31 -0.54
N LEU A 214 -3.30 -12.16 -0.03
CA LEU A 214 -2.65 -10.89 -0.28
C LEU A 214 -1.81 -10.49 0.94
N GLU A 215 -0.73 -9.76 0.71
CA GLU A 215 -0.05 -9.08 1.80
C GLU A 215 -0.88 -7.91 2.32
N ASN A 216 -1.49 -7.14 1.40
CA ASN A 216 -2.24 -5.95 1.77
C ASN A 216 -3.38 -5.65 0.79
N LEU A 217 -4.47 -5.08 1.31
CA LEU A 217 -5.53 -4.44 0.53
C LEU A 217 -5.75 -3.01 1.02
N THR A 218 -5.52 -2.04 0.15
CA THR A 218 -5.74 -0.62 0.41
C THR A 218 -7.14 -0.19 -0.01
N THR A 219 -7.87 0.47 0.89
CA THR A 219 -9.26 0.89 0.68
C THR A 219 -9.62 2.15 1.46
N ARG A 220 -10.58 2.93 0.94
CA ARG A 220 -11.24 4.01 1.70
C ARG A 220 -12.39 3.52 2.59
N MET A 221 -12.67 2.22 2.59
CA MET A 221 -13.71 1.56 3.39
C MET A 221 -13.10 0.53 4.38
N PRO A 222 -12.13 0.92 5.22
CA PRO A 222 -11.40 -0.03 6.06
C PRO A 222 -12.29 -0.75 7.07
N VAL A 223 -13.29 -0.09 7.66
CA VAL A 223 -14.27 -0.72 8.57
C VAL A 223 -14.98 -1.88 7.89
N PHE A 224 -15.43 -1.69 6.63
CA PHE A 224 -16.06 -2.75 5.86
C PHE A 224 -15.07 -3.87 5.53
N ALA A 225 -13.86 -3.54 5.07
CA ALA A 225 -12.85 -4.53 4.70
C ALA A 225 -12.41 -5.40 5.89
N CYS A 226 -12.19 -4.82 7.06
CA CYS A 226 -11.86 -5.55 8.28
C CYS A 226 -12.96 -6.54 8.67
N ARG A 227 -14.23 -6.10 8.63
CA ARG A 227 -15.36 -7.00 8.90
C ARG A 227 -15.42 -8.17 7.92
N VAL A 228 -15.23 -7.93 6.63
CA VAL A 228 -15.22 -8.99 5.60
C VAL A 228 -14.07 -9.97 5.83
N ARG A 229 -12.86 -9.48 6.16
CA ARG A 229 -11.72 -10.33 6.50
C ARG A 229 -12.05 -11.26 7.66
N GLU A 230 -12.60 -10.74 8.75
CA GLU A 230 -13.04 -11.54 9.89
C GLU A 230 -14.12 -12.58 9.54
N GLU A 231 -15.11 -12.21 8.70
CA GLU A 231 -16.14 -13.14 8.21
C GLU A 231 -15.50 -14.32 7.45
N LEU A 232 -14.50 -14.03 6.58
CA LEU A 232 -13.78 -15.04 5.82
C LEU A 232 -12.91 -15.94 6.71
N GLU A 233 -12.25 -15.38 7.73
CA GLU A 233 -11.41 -16.14 8.66
C GLU A 233 -12.21 -17.12 9.52
N ARG A 234 -13.43 -16.76 9.91
CA ARG A 234 -14.35 -17.64 10.65
C ARG A 234 -14.98 -18.74 9.80
N SER A 235 -14.95 -18.61 8.48
CA SER A 235 -15.52 -19.60 7.56
C SER A 235 -14.49 -20.68 7.24
N PRO A 236 -14.81 -21.98 7.42
CA PRO A 236 -13.85 -23.06 7.10
C PRO A 236 -13.48 -23.01 5.62
N VAL A 237 -12.19 -23.11 5.34
CA VAL A 237 -11.69 -23.38 3.98
C VAL A 237 -12.18 -24.78 3.61
N LYS A 238 -12.98 -24.91 2.55
CA LYS A 238 -13.44 -26.19 2.03
C LYS A 238 -12.41 -26.78 1.10
#